data_42b08e60a3158572195be098e8441fe3
#
_entry.id   42b08e60a3158572195be098e8441fe3
#
_cell.length_a   1.000
_cell.length_b   1.000
_cell.length_c   1.000
_cell.angle_alpha   90.00
_cell.angle_beta   90.00
_cell.angle_gamma   90.00
#
_symmetry.space_group_name_H-M   'P 1'
#
loop_
_entity.id
_entity.type
_entity.pdbx_description
1 polymer ?
#
loop_
_entity_poly.entity_id
_entity_poly.type
_entity_poly.pdbx_seq_one_letter_code
_entity_poly.pdbx_strand_id
1 'polypeptide(L)'
;WIVIRAKDPTAREKIATNMEAGCWNNHIGYCQTHRTTATAAAKPFGYDLSKITKEVETDCSELVRVCCLYAGIQVGCFSTGNEVAGHFEVLRDAKYCSSSEFLMRGDILVTKTKGHTVVVLDNGDNVLPEPEKKSGWRQEAGKWRYYHGNTGEPICNDWHRDPDGRWYWFDGTGDMVVNTWKKSKNKWYYLGFDGAMVTNRL
;
A
#
# COMPACT_ATOMS: atom_id res chain seq x y z
N TRP A 1 9.66 -23.33 -3.25
CA TRP A 1 9.54 -21.90 -3.39
C TRP A 1 10.11 -21.18 -2.17
N ILE A 2 10.42 -19.91 -2.34
CA ILE A 2 10.63 -18.92 -1.29
C ILE A 2 9.55 -17.89 -1.51
N VAL A 3 8.87 -17.45 -0.46
CA VAL A 3 7.82 -16.42 -0.54
C VAL A 3 8.39 -15.08 -0.05
N ILE A 4 8.24 -14.07 -0.86
CA ILE A 4 8.62 -12.68 -0.56
C ILE A 4 7.35 -11.86 -0.48
N ARG A 5 7.03 -11.36 0.71
CA ARG A 5 5.78 -10.63 1.00
C ARG A 5 6.08 -9.17 1.29
N ALA A 6 5.46 -8.25 0.56
CA ALA A 6 5.52 -6.85 0.94
C ALA A 6 4.78 -6.63 2.26
N LYS A 7 5.41 -5.89 3.19
CA LYS A 7 4.84 -5.61 4.52
C LYS A 7 3.63 -4.70 4.46
N ASP A 8 3.59 -3.79 3.49
CA ASP A 8 2.44 -2.91 3.26
C ASP A 8 1.38 -3.62 2.41
N PRO A 9 0.15 -3.80 2.93
CA PRO A 9 -0.97 -4.39 2.19
C PRO A 9 -1.31 -3.64 0.90
N THR A 10 -1.20 -2.31 0.92
CA THR A 10 -1.45 -1.47 -0.25
C THR A 10 -0.43 -1.74 -1.37
N ALA A 11 0.82 -1.98 -0.98
CA ALA A 11 1.86 -2.34 -1.94
C ALA A 11 1.62 -3.75 -2.51
N ARG A 12 1.17 -4.73 -1.70
CA ARG A 12 0.79 -6.06 -2.19
C ARG A 12 -0.31 -5.99 -3.25
N GLU A 13 -1.37 -5.23 -2.96
CA GLU A 13 -2.47 -5.05 -3.91
C GLU A 13 -2.01 -4.40 -5.22
N LYS A 14 -1.19 -3.37 -5.15
CA LYS A 14 -0.60 -2.74 -6.34
C LYS A 14 0.27 -3.69 -7.14
N ILE A 15 1.09 -4.52 -6.49
CA ILE A 15 1.93 -5.53 -7.16
C ILE A 15 1.03 -6.50 -7.93
N ALA A 16 -0.02 -7.05 -7.30
CA ALA A 16 -0.93 -7.98 -7.93
C ALA A 16 -1.70 -7.34 -9.09
N THR A 17 -2.30 -6.18 -8.87
CA THR A 17 -3.07 -5.45 -9.89
C THR A 17 -2.23 -5.13 -11.12
N ASN A 18 -0.98 -4.69 -10.92
CA ASN A 18 -0.12 -4.38 -12.06
C ASN A 18 0.38 -5.65 -12.76
N MET A 19 0.56 -6.76 -12.04
CA MET A 19 0.85 -8.06 -12.64
C MET A 19 -0.31 -8.53 -13.51
N GLU A 20 -1.55 -8.46 -13.03
CA GLU A 20 -2.74 -8.77 -13.83
C GLU A 20 -2.81 -7.91 -15.10
N ALA A 21 -2.61 -6.59 -14.94
CA ALA A 21 -2.58 -5.67 -16.08
C ALA A 21 -1.52 -6.05 -17.11
N GLY A 22 -0.33 -6.46 -16.66
CA GLY A 22 0.75 -6.92 -17.53
C GLY A 22 0.42 -8.23 -18.25
N CYS A 23 -0.20 -9.19 -17.55
CA CYS A 23 -0.60 -10.48 -18.12
C CYS A 23 -1.72 -10.35 -19.17
N TRP A 24 -2.63 -9.39 -19.00
CA TRP A 24 -3.72 -9.13 -19.94
C TRP A 24 -3.36 -8.17 -21.07
N ASN A 25 -2.18 -7.53 -21.02
CA ASN A 25 -1.76 -6.59 -22.06
C ASN A 25 -1.07 -7.32 -23.21
N ASN A 26 -1.78 -7.45 -24.34
CA ASN A 26 -1.30 -8.15 -25.54
C ASN A 26 -0.05 -7.54 -26.20
N HIS A 27 0.36 -6.33 -25.78
CA HIS A 27 1.58 -5.68 -26.26
C HIS A 27 2.83 -6.10 -25.48
N ILE A 28 2.69 -6.92 -24.44
CA ILE A 28 3.81 -7.37 -23.60
C ILE A 28 4.13 -8.82 -23.91
N GLY A 29 5.24 -9.04 -24.60
CA GLY A 29 5.77 -10.37 -24.92
C GLY A 29 6.83 -10.84 -23.92
N TYR A 30 7.19 -12.13 -24.03
CA TYR A 30 8.26 -12.75 -23.21
C TYR A 30 9.54 -12.89 -24.00
N CYS A 31 10.64 -12.30 -23.49
CA CYS A 31 11.98 -12.47 -24.05
C CYS A 31 13.06 -12.19 -23.00
N GLN A 32 13.98 -13.13 -22.83
CA GLN A 32 15.11 -12.96 -21.91
C GLN A 32 16.19 -11.98 -22.41
N THR A 33 16.30 -11.81 -23.71
CA THR A 33 17.31 -10.95 -24.32
C THR A 33 16.92 -9.46 -24.28
N HIS A 34 15.66 -9.15 -24.54
CA HIS A 34 15.12 -7.76 -24.57
C HIS A 34 14.23 -7.44 -23.36
N ARG A 35 14.45 -8.14 -22.25
CA ARG A 35 13.60 -8.16 -21.05
C ARG A 35 13.28 -6.80 -20.43
N THR A 36 14.07 -5.77 -20.67
CA THR A 36 13.92 -4.45 -20.03
C THR A 36 13.08 -3.46 -20.86
N THR A 37 12.61 -3.83 -22.04
CA THR A 37 11.86 -2.91 -22.91
C THR A 37 10.50 -2.56 -22.33
N ALA A 38 9.84 -3.50 -21.64
CA ALA A 38 8.59 -3.24 -20.91
C ALA A 38 8.79 -2.22 -19.77
N THR A 39 9.88 -2.35 -18.99
CA THR A 39 10.22 -1.41 -17.92
C THR A 39 10.45 -0.01 -18.46
N ALA A 40 11.20 0.12 -19.57
CA ALA A 40 11.46 1.41 -20.20
C ALA A 40 10.18 2.07 -20.70
N ALA A 41 9.27 1.29 -21.32
CA ALA A 41 8.00 1.78 -21.83
C ALA A 41 7.02 2.18 -20.71
N ALA A 42 6.99 1.45 -19.58
CA ALA A 42 6.10 1.74 -18.45
C ALA A 42 6.58 2.95 -17.60
N LYS A 43 7.85 3.25 -17.59
CA LYS A 43 8.46 4.31 -16.75
C LYS A 43 7.77 5.68 -16.85
N PRO A 44 7.43 6.24 -18.05
CA PRO A 44 6.74 7.52 -18.16
C PRO A 44 5.34 7.53 -17.54
N PHE A 45 4.75 6.36 -17.33
CA PHE A 45 3.41 6.16 -16.76
C PHE A 45 3.46 5.71 -15.29
N GLY A 46 4.56 5.94 -14.57
CA GLY A 46 4.73 5.48 -13.20
C GLY A 46 4.79 3.95 -13.07
N TYR A 47 5.26 3.27 -14.11
CA TYR A 47 5.35 1.80 -14.23
C TYR A 47 4.00 1.07 -14.35
N ASP A 48 2.93 1.75 -14.75
CA ASP A 48 1.62 1.17 -15.02
C ASP A 48 1.64 0.36 -16.33
N LEU A 49 1.59 -0.96 -16.21
CA LEU A 49 1.62 -1.88 -17.36
C LEU A 49 0.37 -1.81 -18.23
N SER A 50 -0.76 -1.33 -17.70
CA SER A 50 -1.99 -1.13 -18.48
C SER A 50 -1.86 -0.03 -19.53
N LYS A 51 -0.87 0.87 -19.41
CA LYS A 51 -0.65 2.01 -20.31
C LYS A 51 0.29 1.71 -21.49
N ILE A 52 0.83 0.51 -21.56
CA ILE A 52 1.70 0.11 -22.66
C ILE A 52 0.83 -0.15 -23.91
N THR A 53 1.12 0.56 -24.99
CA THR A 53 0.39 0.47 -26.27
C THR A 53 1.31 0.12 -27.44
N LYS A 54 2.56 -0.21 -27.18
CA LYS A 54 3.55 -0.64 -28.19
C LYS A 54 4.11 -1.99 -27.79
N GLU A 55 4.49 -2.78 -28.80
CA GLU A 55 5.13 -4.08 -28.59
C GLU A 55 6.41 -3.92 -27.77
N VAL A 56 6.47 -4.61 -26.64
CA VAL A 56 7.59 -4.65 -25.71
C VAL A 56 7.79 -6.06 -25.18
N GLU A 57 8.93 -6.31 -24.58
CA GLU A 57 9.30 -7.62 -24.07
C GLU A 57 9.78 -7.53 -22.61
N THR A 58 9.54 -8.60 -21.86
CA THR A 58 9.97 -8.75 -20.48
C THR A 58 10.32 -10.22 -20.19
N ASP A 59 10.96 -10.49 -19.06
CA ASP A 59 11.03 -11.83 -18.47
C ASP A 59 10.31 -11.86 -17.12
N CYS A 60 10.24 -13.02 -16.49
CA CYS A 60 9.52 -13.19 -15.21
C CYS A 60 10.06 -12.25 -14.11
N SER A 61 11.38 -12.09 -14.04
CA SER A 61 12.01 -11.29 -12.99
C SER A 61 11.87 -9.78 -13.22
N GLU A 62 11.96 -9.35 -14.47
CA GLU A 62 11.81 -7.94 -14.81
C GLU A 62 10.32 -7.51 -14.73
N LEU A 63 9.37 -8.39 -15.07
CA LEU A 63 7.96 -8.11 -14.90
C LEU A 63 7.60 -7.92 -13.42
N VAL A 64 8.09 -8.78 -12.53
CA VAL A 64 7.94 -8.61 -11.07
C VAL A 64 8.56 -7.30 -10.60
N ARG A 65 9.74 -6.95 -11.13
CA ARG A 65 10.39 -5.68 -10.82
C ARG A 65 9.51 -4.47 -11.18
N VAL A 66 8.93 -4.45 -12.37
CA VAL A 66 8.00 -3.37 -12.79
C VAL A 66 6.82 -3.26 -11.84
N CYS A 67 6.25 -4.38 -11.40
CA CYS A 67 5.15 -4.38 -10.44
C CYS A 67 5.56 -3.80 -9.08
N CYS A 68 6.76 -4.09 -8.59
CA CYS A 68 7.30 -3.47 -7.38
C CYS A 68 7.52 -1.97 -7.55
N LEU A 69 8.06 -1.52 -8.68
CA LEU A 69 8.25 -0.10 -8.98
C LEU A 69 6.92 0.65 -9.04
N TYR A 70 5.89 0.05 -9.64
CA TYR A 70 4.52 0.57 -9.63
C TYR A 70 3.95 0.73 -8.21
N ALA A 71 4.26 -0.21 -7.33
CA ALA A 71 3.89 -0.13 -5.92
C ALA A 71 4.71 0.91 -5.11
N GLY A 72 5.66 1.59 -5.74
CA GLY A 72 6.55 2.57 -5.10
C GLY A 72 7.77 1.95 -4.41
N ILE A 73 8.00 0.65 -4.58
CA ILE A 73 9.13 -0.06 -3.98
C ILE A 73 10.29 -0.12 -4.98
N GLN A 74 11.38 0.55 -4.64
CA GLN A 74 12.60 0.52 -5.46
C GLN A 74 13.33 -0.80 -5.25
N VAL A 75 13.38 -1.61 -6.28
CA VAL A 75 14.08 -2.90 -6.32
C VAL A 75 14.94 -3.02 -7.58
N GLY A 76 16.07 -3.72 -7.48
CA GLY A 76 16.86 -4.12 -8.62
C GLY A 76 16.25 -5.31 -9.37
N CYS A 77 17.05 -6.01 -10.17
CA CYS A 77 16.61 -7.24 -10.82
C CYS A 77 16.29 -8.32 -9.79
N PHE A 78 15.10 -8.90 -9.85
CA PHE A 78 14.58 -9.86 -8.84
C PHE A 78 15.29 -11.22 -8.80
N SER A 79 16.43 -11.37 -9.42
CA SER A 79 17.15 -12.65 -9.51
C SER A 79 17.82 -13.12 -8.22
N THR A 80 17.90 -12.28 -7.17
CA THR A 80 18.66 -12.65 -5.96
C THR A 80 18.07 -12.03 -4.70
N GLY A 81 17.96 -12.79 -3.63
CA GLY A 81 17.39 -12.39 -2.34
C GLY A 81 18.16 -11.36 -1.52
N ASN A 82 18.97 -10.50 -2.14
CA ASN A 82 19.75 -9.49 -1.42
C ASN A 82 19.09 -8.11 -1.38
N GLU A 83 18.01 -7.87 -2.13
CA GLU A 83 17.38 -6.53 -2.26
C GLU A 83 16.04 -6.39 -1.55
N VAL A 84 15.69 -7.37 -0.70
CA VAL A 84 14.39 -7.44 -0.04
C VAL A 84 14.37 -6.69 1.30
N ALA A 85 15.49 -6.08 1.70
CA ALA A 85 15.63 -5.45 3.00
C ALA A 85 14.72 -4.22 3.14
N GLY A 86 13.86 -4.25 4.14
CA GLY A 86 13.06 -3.11 4.60
C GLY A 86 11.59 -3.19 4.20
N HIS A 87 11.25 -3.33 2.93
CA HIS A 87 9.87 -3.33 2.43
C HIS A 87 9.19 -4.69 2.42
N PHE A 88 9.97 -5.76 2.46
CA PHE A 88 9.49 -7.14 2.37
C PHE A 88 9.88 -7.96 3.59
N GLU A 89 9.15 -9.04 3.81
CA GLU A 89 9.53 -10.18 4.63
C GLU A 89 9.77 -11.40 3.75
N VAL A 90 10.67 -12.28 4.19
CA VAL A 90 11.00 -13.52 3.48
C VAL A 90 10.49 -14.69 4.27
N LEU A 91 9.48 -15.38 3.75
CA LEU A 91 8.82 -16.50 4.39
C LEU A 91 9.41 -17.80 3.85
N ARG A 92 9.95 -18.63 4.74
CA ARG A 92 10.64 -19.88 4.38
C ARG A 92 9.99 -21.13 4.98
N ASP A 93 8.98 -20.94 5.85
CA ASP A 93 8.29 -22.05 6.49
C ASP A 93 7.53 -22.90 5.46
N ALA A 94 7.46 -24.20 5.72
CA ALA A 94 6.81 -25.15 4.82
C ALA A 94 5.36 -24.75 4.49
N LYS A 95 4.62 -24.21 5.46
CA LYS A 95 3.24 -23.75 5.26
C LYS A 95 3.07 -22.71 4.15
N TYR A 96 4.10 -21.87 3.90
CA TYR A 96 4.08 -20.88 2.80
C TYR A 96 4.70 -21.42 1.52
N CYS A 97 5.65 -22.35 1.64
CA CYS A 97 6.48 -22.79 0.52
C CYS A 97 5.98 -24.07 -0.16
N SER A 98 5.07 -24.82 0.49
CA SER A 98 4.57 -26.11 0.03
C SER A 98 3.06 -26.17 -0.18
N SER A 99 2.32 -25.13 0.24
CA SER A 99 0.87 -25.02 0.08
C SER A 99 0.50 -23.60 -0.34
N SER A 100 -0.62 -23.42 -1.05
CA SER A 100 -1.20 -22.12 -1.38
C SER A 100 -2.04 -21.52 -0.26
N GLU A 101 -2.41 -22.30 0.76
CA GLU A 101 -3.40 -21.93 1.79
C GLU A 101 -3.10 -20.62 2.53
N PHE A 102 -1.82 -20.29 2.72
CA PHE A 102 -1.36 -19.10 3.46
C PHE A 102 -0.72 -18.04 2.56
N LEU A 103 -0.80 -18.21 1.25
CA LEU A 103 -0.32 -17.20 0.30
C LEU A 103 -1.30 -16.04 0.24
N MET A 104 -0.77 -14.84 0.15
CA MET A 104 -1.54 -13.62 0.02
C MET A 104 -1.41 -13.05 -1.39
N ARG A 105 -2.48 -12.43 -1.86
CA ARG A 105 -2.46 -11.64 -3.10
C ARG A 105 -1.32 -10.61 -3.04
N GLY A 106 -0.49 -10.60 -4.08
CA GLY A 106 0.72 -9.79 -4.17
C GLY A 106 1.98 -10.40 -3.54
N ASP A 107 1.91 -11.64 -2.99
CA ASP A 107 3.10 -12.40 -2.64
C ASP A 107 3.91 -12.71 -3.91
N ILE A 108 5.22 -12.60 -3.79
CA ILE A 108 6.16 -12.93 -4.85
C ILE A 108 6.78 -14.28 -4.52
N LEU A 109 6.62 -15.24 -5.41
CA LEU A 109 7.23 -16.55 -5.27
C LEU A 109 8.50 -16.64 -6.11
N VAL A 110 9.59 -17.11 -5.51
CA VAL A 110 10.86 -17.34 -6.20
C VAL A 110 11.25 -18.80 -6.03
N THR A 111 11.65 -19.46 -7.11
CA THR A 111 12.19 -20.84 -6.99
C THR A 111 13.50 -20.84 -6.19
N LYS A 112 13.75 -21.92 -5.42
CA LYS A 112 14.99 -22.07 -4.63
C LYS A 112 16.24 -22.03 -5.52
N THR A 113 16.11 -22.47 -6.75
CA THR A 113 17.17 -22.43 -7.78
C THR A 113 17.31 -21.04 -8.44
N LYS A 114 16.42 -20.08 -8.07
CA LYS A 114 16.39 -18.71 -8.63
C LYS A 114 16.18 -18.65 -10.15
N GLY A 115 15.57 -19.69 -10.73
CA GLY A 115 15.31 -19.78 -12.17
C GLY A 115 13.97 -19.21 -12.60
N HIS A 116 13.03 -18.95 -11.66
CA HIS A 116 11.70 -18.45 -11.98
C HIS A 116 11.07 -17.69 -10.82
N THR A 117 10.24 -16.70 -11.15
CA THR A 117 9.47 -15.92 -10.19
C THR A 117 8.08 -15.63 -10.73
N VAL A 118 7.09 -15.58 -9.83
CA VAL A 118 5.68 -15.27 -10.14
C VAL A 118 5.06 -14.43 -9.03
N VAL A 119 3.91 -13.84 -9.29
CA VAL A 119 3.10 -13.11 -8.30
C VAL A 119 1.80 -13.88 -8.05
N VAL A 120 1.42 -14.00 -6.79
CA VAL A 120 0.15 -14.57 -6.35
C VAL A 120 -0.97 -13.57 -6.63
N LEU A 121 -2.01 -14.01 -7.34
CA LEU A 121 -3.14 -13.14 -7.72
C LEU A 121 -4.37 -13.30 -6.83
N ASP A 122 -4.48 -14.41 -6.11
CA ASP A 122 -5.59 -14.69 -5.19
C ASP A 122 -5.08 -15.11 -3.82
N ASN A 123 -5.82 -14.76 -2.77
CA ASN A 123 -5.52 -15.24 -1.42
C ASN A 123 -5.77 -16.74 -1.31
N GLY A 124 -4.93 -17.42 -0.54
CA GLY A 124 -5.17 -18.80 -0.12
C GLY A 124 -6.31 -18.92 0.90
N ASP A 125 -6.88 -20.11 1.04
CA ASP A 125 -8.09 -20.38 1.83
C ASP A 125 -7.98 -20.06 3.33
N ASN A 126 -6.76 -20.09 3.88
CA ASN A 126 -6.50 -19.80 5.30
C ASN A 126 -6.03 -18.35 5.56
N VAL A 127 -6.11 -17.49 4.56
CA VAL A 127 -5.83 -16.06 4.71
C VAL A 127 -7.10 -15.36 5.13
N LEU A 128 -7.13 -14.85 6.36
CA LEU A 128 -8.21 -13.98 6.79
C LEU A 128 -8.12 -12.66 6.02
N PRO A 129 -9.29 -12.08 5.60
CA PRO A 129 -9.29 -10.75 5.01
C PRO A 129 -8.63 -9.77 5.96
N GLU A 130 -7.75 -8.93 5.43
CA GLU A 130 -7.14 -7.88 6.25
C GLU A 130 -8.24 -6.95 6.78
N PRO A 131 -8.15 -6.53 8.05
CA PRO A 131 -9.10 -5.57 8.59
C PRO A 131 -9.05 -4.29 7.74
N GLU A 132 -10.23 -3.83 7.32
CA GLU A 132 -10.33 -2.57 6.58
C GLU A 132 -9.66 -1.45 7.38
N LYS A 133 -8.73 -0.74 6.74
CA LYS A 133 -8.12 0.44 7.37
C LYS A 133 -9.21 1.48 7.61
N LYS A 134 -9.32 1.90 8.85
CA LYS A 134 -10.23 2.99 9.20
C LYS A 134 -9.83 4.25 8.45
N SER A 135 -10.79 5.01 7.98
CA SER A 135 -10.55 6.28 7.31
C SER A 135 -11.65 7.28 7.61
N GLY A 136 -11.29 8.57 7.62
CA GLY A 136 -12.23 9.65 7.85
C GLY A 136 -12.82 9.66 9.26
N TRP A 137 -13.95 10.31 9.39
CA TRP A 137 -14.68 10.42 10.65
C TRP A 137 -15.31 9.10 11.08
N ARG A 138 -15.07 8.70 12.33
CA ARG A 138 -15.67 7.52 12.97
C ARG A 138 -16.11 7.86 14.39
N GLN A 139 -17.25 7.31 14.80
CA GLN A 139 -17.70 7.40 16.19
C GLN A 139 -17.45 6.06 16.89
N GLU A 140 -16.67 6.09 17.96
CA GLU A 140 -16.29 4.91 18.74
C GLU A 140 -16.48 5.19 20.22
N ALA A 141 -17.16 4.29 20.92
CA ALA A 141 -17.51 4.46 22.34
C ALA A 141 -18.12 5.85 22.67
N GLY A 142 -18.96 6.39 21.76
CA GLY A 142 -19.60 7.69 21.92
C GLY A 142 -18.71 8.90 21.65
N LYS A 143 -17.46 8.70 21.22
CA LYS A 143 -16.51 9.76 20.89
C LYS A 143 -16.20 9.79 19.41
N TRP A 144 -15.98 10.98 18.85
CA TRP A 144 -15.56 11.15 17.47
C TRP A 144 -14.05 11.07 17.33
N ARG A 145 -13.58 10.37 16.29
CA ARG A 145 -12.18 10.24 15.88
C ARG A 145 -12.07 10.47 14.38
N TYR A 146 -10.92 10.93 13.95
CA TYR A 146 -10.60 11.02 12.52
C TYR A 146 -9.38 10.18 12.20
N TYR A 147 -9.49 9.32 11.19
CA TYR A 147 -8.47 8.36 10.79
C TYR A 147 -7.82 8.74 9.46
N HIS A 148 -6.49 8.65 9.40
CA HIS A 148 -5.76 8.81 8.14
C HIS A 148 -6.03 7.63 7.21
N GLY A 149 -6.56 7.90 6.00
CA GLY A 149 -6.96 6.85 5.06
C GLY A 149 -5.81 5.97 4.56
N ASN A 150 -4.59 6.49 4.56
CA ASN A 150 -3.40 5.75 4.13
C ASN A 150 -2.83 4.82 5.21
N THR A 151 -2.89 5.22 6.48
CA THR A 151 -2.34 4.44 7.61
C THR A 151 -3.39 3.66 8.38
N GLY A 152 -4.64 4.17 8.45
CA GLY A 152 -5.68 3.65 9.32
C GLY A 152 -5.51 4.07 10.79
N GLU A 153 -4.59 4.99 11.07
CA GLU A 153 -4.30 5.50 12.41
C GLU A 153 -5.14 6.74 12.72
N PRO A 154 -5.59 6.93 13.96
CA PRO A 154 -6.30 8.14 14.35
C PRO A 154 -5.35 9.34 14.44
N ILE A 155 -5.86 10.52 14.18
CA ILE A 155 -5.15 11.76 14.51
C ILE A 155 -5.07 11.89 16.04
N CYS A 156 -3.88 12.11 16.57
CA CYS A 156 -3.63 12.28 18.00
C CYS A 156 -2.79 13.52 18.26
N ASN A 157 -3.16 14.31 19.30
CA ASN A 157 -2.48 15.55 19.69
C ASN A 157 -2.28 16.54 18.54
N ASP A 158 -3.23 16.60 17.59
CA ASP A 158 -3.10 17.46 16.41
C ASP A 158 -4.44 17.99 15.92
N TRP A 159 -4.35 18.94 15.00
CA TRP A 159 -5.47 19.58 14.33
C TRP A 159 -5.83 18.85 13.03
N HIS A 160 -7.11 18.74 12.77
CA HIS A 160 -7.66 18.35 11.48
C HIS A 160 -8.47 19.49 10.88
N ARG A 161 -8.29 19.76 9.60
CA ARG A 161 -9.12 20.67 8.83
C ARG A 161 -10.00 19.88 7.89
N ASP A 162 -11.29 19.97 8.09
CA ASP A 162 -12.28 19.33 7.23
C ASP A 162 -12.39 20.04 5.86
N PRO A 163 -12.90 19.40 4.82
CA PRO A 163 -13.12 20.00 3.50
C PRO A 163 -14.01 21.25 3.52
N ASP A 164 -14.93 21.37 4.50
CA ASP A 164 -15.78 22.54 4.71
C ASP A 164 -15.04 23.74 5.36
N GLY A 165 -13.74 23.54 5.66
CA GLY A 165 -12.87 24.57 6.22
C GLY A 165 -12.86 24.65 7.74
N ARG A 166 -13.70 23.89 8.45
CA ARG A 166 -13.72 23.86 9.91
C ARG A 166 -12.54 23.10 10.47
N TRP A 167 -12.05 23.52 11.67
CA TRP A 167 -10.93 22.92 12.36
C TRP A 167 -11.40 22.19 13.61
N TYR A 168 -10.80 21.02 13.85
CA TYR A 168 -11.05 20.15 14.99
C TYR A 168 -9.74 19.79 15.66
N TRP A 169 -9.76 19.61 16.98
CA TRP A 169 -8.59 19.12 17.73
C TRP A 169 -8.86 17.73 18.28
N PHE A 170 -7.87 16.86 18.17
CA PHE A 170 -7.89 15.51 18.77
C PHE A 170 -6.86 15.43 19.88
N ASP A 171 -7.23 14.82 20.99
CA ASP A 171 -6.33 14.63 22.14
C ASP A 171 -5.34 13.47 21.92
N GLY A 172 -4.56 13.12 22.99
CA GLY A 172 -3.56 12.06 22.92
C GLY A 172 -4.15 10.66 22.71
N THR A 173 -5.44 10.47 22.96
CA THR A 173 -6.15 9.20 22.72
C THR A 173 -6.83 9.15 21.35
N GLY A 174 -6.75 10.24 20.59
CA GLY A 174 -7.40 10.40 19.29
C GLY A 174 -8.87 10.80 19.40
N ASP A 175 -9.36 11.17 20.58
CA ASP A 175 -10.73 11.62 20.75
C ASP A 175 -10.88 13.10 20.39
N MET A 176 -11.93 13.44 19.62
CA MET A 176 -12.28 14.82 19.31
C MET A 176 -12.65 15.60 20.58
N VAL A 177 -12.00 16.73 20.78
CA VAL A 177 -12.22 17.59 21.94
C VAL A 177 -13.37 18.54 21.70
N VAL A 178 -14.26 18.70 22.69
CA VAL A 178 -15.46 19.53 22.64
C VAL A 178 -15.58 20.44 23.87
N ASN A 179 -16.30 21.54 23.74
CA ASN A 179 -16.67 22.44 24.85
C ASN A 179 -15.50 22.88 25.73
N THR A 180 -14.33 23.18 25.15
CA THR A 180 -13.17 23.55 25.96
C THR A 180 -12.18 24.44 25.21
N TRP A 181 -11.28 25.03 25.98
CA TRP A 181 -10.18 25.83 25.46
C TRP A 181 -8.95 24.96 25.22
N LYS A 182 -8.34 25.08 24.05
CA LYS A 182 -7.09 24.43 23.69
C LYS A 182 -6.01 25.48 23.40
N LYS A 183 -4.86 25.35 24.06
CA LYS A 183 -3.68 26.15 23.72
C LYS A 183 -2.83 25.43 22.68
N SER A 184 -2.56 26.09 21.57
CA SER A 184 -1.69 25.60 20.50
C SER A 184 -0.86 26.77 19.95
N LYS A 185 0.46 26.56 19.74
CA LYS A 185 1.40 27.58 19.22
C LYS A 185 1.24 28.95 19.91
N ASN A 186 1.16 28.95 21.24
CA ASN A 186 0.95 30.14 22.09
C ASN A 186 -0.36 30.94 21.90
N LYS A 187 -1.33 30.38 21.20
CA LYS A 187 -2.67 30.95 21.02
C LYS A 187 -3.72 30.06 21.68
N TRP A 188 -4.81 30.67 22.15
CA TRP A 188 -5.95 29.95 22.69
C TRP A 188 -7.05 29.83 21.65
N TYR A 189 -7.64 28.64 21.55
CA TYR A 189 -8.73 28.29 20.65
C TYR A 189 -9.85 27.63 21.44
N TYR A 190 -11.10 28.00 21.19
CA TYR A 190 -12.25 27.37 21.80
C TYR A 190 -12.87 26.35 20.84
N LEU A 191 -13.04 25.13 21.29
CA LEU A 191 -13.74 24.06 20.56
C LEU A 191 -15.20 24.07 21.03
N GLY A 192 -16.15 24.21 20.12
CA GLY A 192 -17.58 24.27 20.40
C GLY A 192 -18.15 22.91 20.83
N PHE A 193 -19.46 22.87 21.05
CA PHE A 193 -20.16 21.64 21.41
C PHE A 193 -20.11 20.58 20.28
N ASP A 194 -19.97 21.03 19.05
CA ASP A 194 -19.81 20.19 17.84
C ASP A 194 -18.33 19.85 17.55
N GLY A 195 -17.41 20.25 18.42
CA GLY A 195 -15.97 20.05 18.27
C GLY A 195 -15.29 21.02 17.32
N ALA A 196 -16.03 21.79 16.55
CA ALA A 196 -15.43 22.77 15.64
C ALA A 196 -14.81 23.95 16.40
N MET A 197 -13.65 24.40 15.93
CA MET A 197 -13.02 25.62 16.43
C MET A 197 -13.93 26.82 16.14
N VAL A 198 -14.29 27.55 17.18
CA VAL A 198 -15.12 28.74 17.05
C VAL A 198 -14.31 29.87 16.42
N THR A 199 -14.82 30.43 15.31
CA THR A 199 -14.24 31.55 14.59
C THR A 199 -15.24 32.69 14.50
N ASN A 200 -14.77 33.96 14.60
CA ASN A 200 -15.55 35.16 14.32
C ASN A 200 -16.90 35.30 15.07
N ARG A 201 -16.95 34.93 16.36
CA ARG A 201 -18.03 35.35 17.23
C ARG A 201 -17.57 36.63 18.01
N LEU A 202 -17.83 37.76 17.45
CA LEU A 202 -18.00 39.04 18.19
C LEU A 202 -19.46 39.18 18.53
#